data_917793ddfe5a61c289a0c6f4d4525305
#
_entry.id   917793ddfe5a61c289a0c6f4d4525305
#
_cell.length_a   1.000
_cell.length_b   1.000
_cell.length_c   1.000
_cell.angle_alpha   90.00
_cell.angle_beta   90.00
_cell.angle_gamma   90.00
#
_symmetry.space_group_name_H-M   'P 1'
#
loop_
_entity.id
_entity.type
_entity.pdbx_description
1 polymer ?
#
loop_
_entity_poly.entity_id
_entity_poly.type
_entity_poly.pdbx_seq_one_letter_code
_entity_poly.pdbx_strand_id
1 'polypeptide(L)'
;MATSKDIGTVVEANNKFGYDVYKLLSKASLEKSPNKPENILLCPLSVETILALTFVGAKGVTAEEMSTVLKFPNDACKVSNGFLDLTAQLKSKDVIIRIANKVFVDKEVKLTEEFQQAAVKYFDSETESIDMKDKASLDKINGWVAQKTENKIPTILEDLDDDTVSVLVNAIYFNGKWENPFKTTPVPMQFYLKPEESIEVPAIQRKGKYRYFEDETVQIVEIPYKGKEFSLIIALPRENGLPSTLEEIFPVDYQSKLDREVEVDVTIPKFKIESKIDFTSILQEMGMTTAFSGEADFSGLIDPKSVRTNVAISKVIQKCFIDVNEEGTEAAAATAVKMIKKKCMKYSFIFYANQPFIFQLIEKQKNIVLFMGNVFSP
;
A
#
# COMPACT_ATOMS: atom_id res chain seq x y z
N MET A 1 -6.91 17.43 -21.61
CA MET A 1 -7.83 16.97 -20.54
C MET A 1 -7.72 15.47 -20.48
N ALA A 2 -7.36 14.90 -19.34
CA ALA A 2 -7.33 13.46 -19.18
C ALA A 2 -8.75 12.91 -19.34
N THR A 3 -8.89 11.76 -19.92
CA THR A 3 -10.17 11.11 -20.12
C THR A 3 -10.44 10.20 -18.91
N SER A 4 -11.68 9.95 -18.57
CA SER A 4 -12.05 8.95 -17.53
C SER A 4 -11.42 7.58 -17.81
N LYS A 5 -11.02 7.33 -19.05
CA LYS A 5 -10.35 6.13 -19.53
C LYS A 5 -8.89 6.04 -19.05
N ASP A 6 -8.17 7.16 -18.93
CA ASP A 6 -6.77 7.16 -18.51
C ASP A 6 -6.66 6.82 -17.01
N ILE A 7 -7.58 7.33 -16.17
CA ILE A 7 -7.67 6.93 -14.75
C ILE A 7 -7.97 5.43 -14.62
N GLY A 8 -8.95 4.93 -15.36
CA GLY A 8 -9.32 3.50 -15.31
C GLY A 8 -8.13 2.59 -15.64
N THR A 9 -7.30 2.99 -16.60
CA THR A 9 -6.10 2.23 -16.97
C THR A 9 -5.08 2.18 -15.82
N VAL A 10 -4.82 3.31 -15.14
CA VAL A 10 -3.88 3.34 -14.00
C VAL A 10 -4.45 2.58 -12.79
N VAL A 11 -5.75 2.68 -12.51
CA VAL A 11 -6.38 1.93 -11.43
C VAL A 11 -6.29 0.42 -11.66
N GLU A 12 -6.57 -0.04 -12.88
CA GLU A 12 -6.46 -1.45 -13.24
C GLU A 12 -5.01 -1.96 -13.13
N ALA A 13 -4.05 -1.17 -13.61
CA ALA A 13 -2.62 -1.46 -13.50
C ALA A 13 -2.21 -1.59 -12.03
N ASN A 14 -2.54 -0.60 -11.20
CA ASN A 14 -2.25 -0.57 -9.77
C ASN A 14 -2.76 -1.82 -9.04
N ASN A 15 -4.00 -2.19 -9.28
CA ASN A 15 -4.60 -3.32 -8.57
C ASN A 15 -3.96 -4.65 -9.00
N LYS A 16 -3.68 -4.84 -10.31
CA LYS A 16 -3.01 -6.03 -10.83
C LYS A 16 -1.55 -6.12 -10.34
N PHE A 17 -0.80 -5.02 -10.44
CA PHE A 17 0.57 -4.96 -9.95
C PHE A 17 0.64 -5.26 -8.44
N GLY A 18 -0.23 -4.62 -7.64
CA GLY A 18 -0.28 -4.85 -6.21
C GLY A 18 -0.56 -6.32 -5.86
N TYR A 19 -1.46 -6.96 -6.60
CA TYR A 19 -1.78 -8.37 -6.41
C TYR A 19 -0.59 -9.28 -6.75
N ASP A 20 0.09 -9.04 -7.89
CA ASP A 20 1.26 -9.81 -8.29
C ASP A 20 2.39 -9.68 -7.26
N VAL A 21 2.65 -8.46 -6.76
CA VAL A 21 3.65 -8.20 -5.71
C VAL A 21 3.26 -8.88 -4.40
N TYR A 22 2.00 -8.75 -3.96
CA TYR A 22 1.53 -9.39 -2.73
C TYR A 22 1.73 -10.90 -2.77
N LYS A 23 1.44 -11.52 -3.90
CA LYS A 23 1.62 -12.96 -4.11
C LYS A 23 3.08 -13.39 -3.95
N LEU A 24 4.02 -12.63 -4.51
CA LEU A 24 5.45 -12.90 -4.35
C LEU A 24 5.91 -12.72 -2.90
N LEU A 25 5.47 -11.64 -2.24
CA LEU A 25 5.79 -11.38 -0.84
C LEU A 25 5.26 -12.48 0.09
N SER A 26 4.01 -12.90 -0.13
CA SER A 26 3.37 -13.96 0.66
C SER A 26 4.12 -15.27 0.51
N LYS A 27 4.45 -15.66 -0.73
CA LYS A 27 5.25 -16.85 -1.02
C LYS A 27 6.62 -16.79 -0.34
N ALA A 28 7.35 -15.69 -0.48
CA ALA A 28 8.67 -15.50 0.13
C ALA A 28 8.61 -15.56 1.67
N SER A 29 7.57 -14.95 2.29
CA SER A 29 7.36 -15.01 3.75
C SER A 29 7.16 -16.45 4.24
N LEU A 30 6.38 -17.24 3.50
CA LEU A 30 6.12 -18.64 3.80
C LEU A 30 7.36 -19.51 3.65
N GLU A 31 8.13 -19.32 2.59
CA GLU A 31 9.38 -20.08 2.35
C GLU A 31 10.42 -19.78 3.43
N LYS A 32 10.54 -18.49 3.84
CA LYS A 32 11.46 -18.05 4.89
C LYS A 32 11.08 -18.55 6.28
N SER A 33 9.78 -18.53 6.59
CA SER A 33 9.27 -18.82 7.93
C SER A 33 7.93 -19.57 7.87
N PRO A 34 7.90 -20.87 7.49
CA PRO A 34 6.65 -21.62 7.30
C PRO A 34 5.79 -21.70 8.57
N ASN A 35 6.43 -21.64 9.73
CA ASN A 35 5.77 -21.77 11.03
C ASN A 35 5.36 -20.44 11.66
N LYS A 36 5.91 -19.32 11.18
CA LYS A 36 5.63 -17.98 11.68
C LYS A 36 5.77 -16.95 10.54
N PRO A 37 4.82 -16.94 9.58
CA PRO A 37 4.86 -15.94 8.51
C PRO A 37 4.81 -14.52 9.06
N GLU A 38 5.44 -13.61 8.35
CA GLU A 38 5.44 -12.19 8.72
C GLU A 38 4.15 -11.51 8.23
N ASN A 39 3.69 -10.50 8.98
CA ASN A 39 2.65 -9.60 8.48
C ASN A 39 3.16 -8.86 7.25
N ILE A 40 2.32 -8.74 6.24
CA ILE A 40 2.61 -7.98 5.02
C ILE A 40 1.74 -6.74 5.01
N LEU A 41 2.34 -5.61 4.68
CA LEU A 41 1.65 -4.37 4.36
C LEU A 41 2.35 -3.71 3.19
N LEU A 42 1.67 -3.55 2.09
CA LEU A 42 2.17 -2.83 0.93
C LEU A 42 1.16 -1.80 0.44
N CYS A 43 1.66 -0.74 -0.19
CA CYS A 43 0.85 0.24 -0.89
C CYS A 43 1.21 0.22 -2.38
N PRO A 44 0.44 -0.47 -3.22
CA PRO A 44 0.71 -0.54 -4.65
C PRO A 44 0.77 0.85 -5.28
N LEU A 45 -0.25 1.69 -5.03
CA LEU A 45 -0.35 3.02 -5.63
C LEU A 45 0.89 3.88 -5.40
N SER A 46 1.42 3.83 -4.19
CA SER A 46 2.51 4.71 -3.82
C SER A 46 3.82 4.31 -4.50
N VAL A 47 4.16 3.00 -4.54
CA VAL A 47 5.35 2.54 -5.24
C VAL A 47 5.19 2.63 -6.75
N GLU A 48 4.00 2.36 -7.28
CA GLU A 48 3.73 2.55 -8.71
C GLU A 48 3.86 4.01 -9.14
N THR A 49 3.47 4.96 -8.29
CA THR A 49 3.61 6.39 -8.59
C THR A 49 5.08 6.77 -8.85
N ILE A 50 6.01 6.32 -8.00
CA ILE A 50 7.43 6.66 -8.17
C ILE A 50 8.05 5.88 -9.34
N LEU A 51 7.61 4.65 -9.61
CA LEU A 51 8.04 3.88 -10.77
C LEU A 51 7.46 4.46 -12.08
N ALA A 52 6.22 4.93 -12.07
CA ALA A 52 5.61 5.62 -13.21
C ALA A 52 6.35 6.92 -13.55
N LEU A 53 6.80 7.66 -12.54
CA LEU A 53 7.66 8.82 -12.73
C LEU A 53 8.95 8.46 -13.47
N THR A 54 9.63 7.38 -13.08
CA THR A 54 10.86 6.94 -13.79
C THR A 54 10.55 6.38 -15.17
N PHE A 55 9.42 5.70 -15.36
CA PHE A 55 8.94 5.19 -16.65
C PHE A 55 8.79 6.28 -17.71
N VAL A 56 8.37 7.50 -17.32
CA VAL A 56 8.21 8.63 -18.25
C VAL A 56 9.50 8.95 -19.01
N GLY A 57 10.65 8.74 -18.41
CA GLY A 57 11.94 8.98 -19.04
C GLY A 57 12.69 7.74 -19.50
N ALA A 58 12.13 6.56 -19.28
CA ALA A 58 12.70 5.31 -19.77
C ALA A 58 12.54 5.19 -21.28
N LYS A 59 13.50 4.50 -21.95
CA LYS A 59 13.50 4.25 -23.38
C LYS A 59 13.80 2.78 -23.69
N GLY A 60 13.50 2.37 -24.92
CA GLY A 60 13.84 1.04 -25.42
C GLY A 60 13.38 -0.10 -24.52
N VAL A 61 14.25 -1.09 -24.33
CA VAL A 61 13.98 -2.28 -23.50
C VAL A 61 13.60 -1.93 -22.06
N THR A 62 14.26 -0.91 -21.48
CA THR A 62 13.94 -0.44 -20.13
C THR A 62 12.47 -0.03 -20.01
N ALA A 63 11.96 0.75 -20.97
CA ALA A 63 10.56 1.17 -20.97
C ALA A 63 9.60 -0.01 -21.21
N GLU A 64 9.97 -0.96 -22.06
CA GLU A 64 9.15 -2.15 -22.37
C GLU A 64 9.01 -3.07 -21.15
N GLU A 65 10.11 -3.36 -20.46
CA GLU A 65 10.09 -4.15 -19.22
C GLU A 65 9.27 -3.45 -18.12
N MET A 66 9.50 -2.15 -17.92
CA MET A 66 8.74 -1.35 -16.96
C MET A 66 7.25 -1.36 -17.27
N SER A 67 6.87 -1.11 -18.53
CA SER A 67 5.48 -1.15 -18.98
C SER A 67 4.81 -2.50 -18.67
N THR A 68 5.51 -3.60 -18.96
CA THR A 68 5.02 -4.97 -18.76
C THR A 68 4.81 -5.28 -17.29
N VAL A 69 5.81 -5.00 -16.45
CA VAL A 69 5.80 -5.30 -15.01
C VAL A 69 4.76 -4.45 -14.28
N LEU A 70 4.71 -3.16 -14.60
CA LEU A 70 3.77 -2.21 -13.99
C LEU A 70 2.37 -2.25 -14.61
N LYS A 71 2.14 -3.12 -15.62
CA LYS A 71 0.86 -3.21 -16.33
C LYS A 71 0.43 -1.91 -17.03
N PHE A 72 1.36 -1.01 -17.31
CA PHE A 72 1.08 0.24 -17.99
C PHE A 72 0.93 0.05 -19.50
N PRO A 73 0.15 0.88 -20.17
CA PRO A 73 0.27 1.02 -21.61
C PRO A 73 1.64 1.60 -21.96
N ASN A 74 2.20 1.22 -23.11
CA ASN A 74 3.44 1.83 -23.60
C ASN A 74 3.19 3.26 -24.15
N ASP A 75 2.64 4.12 -23.27
CA ASP A 75 2.28 5.51 -23.53
C ASP A 75 2.45 6.34 -22.26
N ALA A 76 3.63 6.93 -22.11
CA ALA A 76 4.00 7.72 -20.93
C ALA A 76 3.06 8.91 -20.69
N CYS A 77 2.46 9.50 -21.74
CA CYS A 77 1.53 10.61 -21.58
C CYS A 77 0.21 10.15 -20.94
N LYS A 78 -0.31 8.98 -21.34
CA LYS A 78 -1.52 8.42 -20.73
C LYS A 78 -1.29 8.07 -19.25
N VAL A 79 -0.14 7.45 -18.96
CA VAL A 79 0.25 7.12 -17.58
C VAL A 79 0.32 8.39 -16.75
N SER A 80 1.06 9.42 -17.18
CA SER A 80 1.20 10.68 -16.46
C SER A 80 -0.14 11.37 -16.19
N ASN A 81 -1.00 11.46 -17.22
CA ASN A 81 -2.32 12.07 -17.08
C ASN A 81 -3.22 11.26 -16.12
N GLY A 82 -3.15 9.93 -16.18
CA GLY A 82 -3.87 9.04 -15.29
C GLY A 82 -3.49 9.28 -13.81
N PHE A 83 -2.20 9.39 -13.50
CA PHE A 83 -1.72 9.68 -12.15
C PHE A 83 -2.08 11.09 -11.68
N LEU A 84 -1.98 12.12 -12.54
CA LEU A 84 -2.39 13.48 -12.22
C LEU A 84 -3.84 13.53 -11.74
N ASP A 85 -4.74 12.92 -12.51
CA ASP A 85 -6.16 12.93 -12.20
C ASP A 85 -6.50 12.07 -10.99
N LEU A 86 -5.82 10.93 -10.84
CA LEU A 86 -5.99 10.05 -9.70
C LEU A 86 -5.57 10.73 -8.40
N THR A 87 -4.39 11.34 -8.36
CA THR A 87 -3.88 12.07 -7.18
C THR A 87 -4.80 13.23 -6.79
N ALA A 88 -5.36 13.95 -7.77
CA ALA A 88 -6.30 15.02 -7.51
C ALA A 88 -7.62 14.52 -6.86
N GLN A 89 -8.05 13.30 -7.20
CA GLN A 89 -9.29 12.70 -6.71
C GLN A 89 -9.14 11.94 -5.38
N LEU A 90 -7.92 11.60 -4.95
CA LEU A 90 -7.68 10.97 -3.65
C LEU A 90 -7.72 11.96 -2.47
N LYS A 91 -7.88 13.25 -2.73
CA LYS A 91 -8.01 14.28 -1.69
C LYS A 91 -9.38 14.17 -1.02
N SER A 92 -9.38 13.85 0.27
CA SER A 92 -10.58 13.77 1.11
C SER A 92 -10.52 14.81 2.23
N LYS A 93 -11.70 15.19 2.75
CA LYS A 93 -11.81 16.05 3.94
C LYS A 93 -11.82 15.26 5.24
N ASP A 94 -12.19 14.00 5.18
CA ASP A 94 -12.44 13.14 6.33
C ASP A 94 -11.33 12.11 6.58
N VAL A 95 -10.41 11.94 5.60
CA VAL A 95 -9.29 11.00 5.64
C VAL A 95 -8.00 11.72 5.23
N ILE A 96 -6.93 11.45 5.93
CA ILE A 96 -5.60 11.97 5.62
C ILE A 96 -4.79 10.85 4.96
N ILE A 97 -4.39 11.07 3.71
CA ILE A 97 -3.46 10.20 3.00
C ILE A 97 -2.21 11.04 2.73
N ARG A 98 -1.07 10.61 3.24
CA ARG A 98 0.22 11.25 2.97
C ARG A 98 1.08 10.27 2.21
N ILE A 99 1.34 10.60 0.97
CA ILE A 99 2.25 9.87 0.10
C ILE A 99 3.49 10.74 -0.06
N ALA A 100 4.65 10.20 0.25
CA ALA A 100 5.93 10.87 0.12
C ALA A 100 6.79 10.11 -0.89
N ASN A 101 6.91 10.64 -2.09
CA ASN A 101 7.67 10.10 -3.19
C ASN A 101 8.84 11.01 -3.53
N LYS A 102 10.05 10.48 -3.57
CA LYS A 102 11.24 11.23 -3.97
C LYS A 102 12.27 10.36 -4.66
N VAL A 103 12.78 10.86 -5.75
CA VAL A 103 13.92 10.28 -6.47
C VAL A 103 15.17 11.02 -6.04
N PHE A 104 16.06 10.33 -5.35
CA PHE A 104 17.39 10.82 -5.06
C PHE A 104 18.36 10.26 -6.10
N VAL A 105 19.20 11.11 -6.67
CA VAL A 105 20.27 10.73 -7.60
C VAL A 105 21.61 11.24 -7.12
N ASP A 106 22.69 10.60 -7.55
CA ASP A 106 24.03 11.06 -7.23
C ASP A 106 24.31 12.46 -7.80
N LYS A 107 25.12 13.24 -7.13
CA LYS A 107 25.48 14.63 -7.50
C LYS A 107 26.07 14.76 -8.91
N GLU A 108 26.65 13.71 -9.45
CA GLU A 108 27.19 13.66 -10.82
C GLU A 108 26.09 13.53 -11.87
N VAL A 109 24.83 13.22 -11.46
CA VAL A 109 23.66 13.10 -12.32
C VAL A 109 22.88 14.41 -12.29
N LYS A 110 22.76 15.04 -13.46
CA LYS A 110 21.90 16.20 -13.63
C LYS A 110 20.61 15.78 -14.31
N LEU A 111 19.50 15.95 -13.62
CA LEU A 111 18.16 15.70 -14.16
C LEU A 111 17.70 16.85 -15.06
N THR A 112 16.94 16.53 -16.13
CA THR A 112 16.34 17.56 -16.99
C THR A 112 15.30 18.39 -16.23
N GLU A 113 15.11 19.65 -16.63
CA GLU A 113 14.07 20.50 -16.03
C GLU A 113 12.67 19.96 -16.33
N GLU A 114 12.47 19.41 -17.52
CA GLU A 114 11.22 18.79 -17.95
C GLU A 114 10.83 17.63 -17.03
N PHE A 115 11.81 16.80 -16.69
CA PHE A 115 11.55 15.67 -15.75
C PHE A 115 11.22 16.16 -14.34
N GLN A 116 11.96 17.15 -13.84
CA GLN A 116 11.68 17.71 -12.50
C GLN A 116 10.29 18.36 -12.43
N GLN A 117 9.89 19.06 -13.50
CA GLN A 117 8.54 19.64 -13.61
C GLN A 117 7.48 18.54 -13.73
N ALA A 118 7.74 17.47 -14.46
CA ALA A 118 6.82 16.34 -14.59
C ALA A 118 6.63 15.62 -13.24
N ALA A 119 7.69 15.45 -12.46
CA ALA A 119 7.64 14.85 -11.12
C ALA A 119 6.63 15.58 -10.21
N VAL A 120 6.74 16.89 -10.14
CA VAL A 120 5.85 17.71 -9.32
C VAL A 120 4.44 17.75 -9.89
N LYS A 121 4.31 17.99 -11.20
CA LYS A 121 3.00 18.22 -11.84
C LYS A 121 2.12 16.99 -11.88
N TYR A 122 2.67 15.85 -12.29
CA TYR A 122 1.90 14.64 -12.59
C TYR A 122 1.87 13.63 -11.44
N PHE A 123 2.92 13.62 -10.59
CA PHE A 123 3.12 12.55 -9.62
C PHE A 123 3.20 13.06 -8.16
N ASP A 124 3.05 14.36 -7.93
CA ASP A 124 3.22 14.98 -6.60
C ASP A 124 4.50 14.48 -5.89
N SER A 125 5.58 14.38 -6.69
CA SER A 125 6.85 13.76 -6.30
C SER A 125 7.98 14.78 -6.37
N GLU A 126 9.02 14.56 -5.56
CA GLU A 126 10.21 15.39 -5.52
C GLU A 126 11.41 14.68 -6.17
N THR A 127 12.38 15.46 -6.63
CA THR A 127 13.67 14.95 -7.09
C THR A 127 14.80 15.72 -6.44
N GLU A 128 15.91 15.07 -6.13
CA GLU A 128 17.07 15.74 -5.54
C GLU A 128 18.37 15.05 -5.90
N SER A 129 19.39 15.85 -6.24
CA SER A 129 20.77 15.38 -6.41
C SER A 129 21.55 15.57 -5.12
N ILE A 130 22.17 14.51 -4.62
CA ILE A 130 22.93 14.45 -3.37
C ILE A 130 24.25 13.69 -3.55
N ASP A 131 25.19 13.88 -2.69
CA ASP A 131 26.42 13.08 -2.67
C ASP A 131 26.15 11.71 -2.05
N MET A 132 25.93 10.67 -2.87
CA MET A 132 25.61 9.34 -2.37
C MET A 132 26.72 8.70 -1.51
N LYS A 133 27.95 9.21 -1.60
CA LYS A 133 29.10 8.76 -0.81
C LYS A 133 29.24 9.49 0.53
N ASP A 134 28.50 10.58 0.71
CA ASP A 134 28.52 11.32 1.98
C ASP A 134 27.54 10.65 2.97
N LYS A 135 28.08 10.28 4.14
CA LYS A 135 27.26 9.72 5.23
C LYS A 135 26.09 10.61 5.66
N ALA A 136 26.24 11.94 5.51
CA ALA A 136 25.15 12.89 5.79
C ALA A 136 23.96 12.72 4.85
N SER A 137 24.15 12.11 3.69
CA SER A 137 23.06 11.85 2.73
C SER A 137 22.05 10.81 3.24
N LEU A 138 22.51 9.84 4.02
CA LEU A 138 21.62 8.89 4.68
C LEU A 138 20.68 9.60 5.67
N ASP A 139 21.25 10.47 6.52
CA ASP A 139 20.47 11.27 7.48
C ASP A 139 19.50 12.21 6.76
N LYS A 140 19.92 12.78 5.63
CA LYS A 140 19.07 13.65 4.81
C LYS A 140 17.88 12.92 4.22
N ILE A 141 18.08 11.70 3.68
CA ILE A 141 17.00 10.87 3.15
C ILE A 141 16.03 10.50 4.28
N ASN A 142 16.52 9.99 5.39
CA ASN A 142 15.70 9.60 6.54
C ASN A 142 14.96 10.79 7.15
N GLY A 143 15.63 11.93 7.32
CA GLY A 143 15.04 13.16 7.84
C GLY A 143 13.90 13.69 6.95
N TRP A 144 14.06 13.59 5.62
CA TRP A 144 12.99 13.97 4.69
C TRP A 144 11.76 13.05 4.84
N VAL A 145 11.97 11.73 4.95
CA VAL A 145 10.87 10.78 5.17
C VAL A 145 10.18 11.02 6.51
N ALA A 146 10.93 11.20 7.59
CA ALA A 146 10.40 11.51 8.91
C ALA A 146 9.51 12.77 8.88
N GLN A 147 9.99 13.84 8.25
CA GLN A 147 9.22 15.08 8.09
C GLN A 147 7.90 14.87 7.32
N LYS A 148 7.95 14.14 6.19
CA LYS A 148 6.77 13.90 5.34
C LYS A 148 5.74 13.00 5.99
N THR A 149 6.16 12.12 6.89
CA THR A 149 5.30 11.15 7.59
C THR A 149 5.00 11.55 9.04
N GLU A 150 5.20 12.80 9.42
CA GLU A 150 4.95 13.31 10.80
C GLU A 150 5.69 12.46 11.86
N ASN A 151 6.92 12.05 11.57
CA ASN A 151 7.76 11.18 12.38
C ASN A 151 7.18 9.76 12.63
N LYS A 152 6.19 9.33 11.86
CA LYS A 152 5.68 7.95 11.93
C LYS A 152 6.66 6.96 11.31
N ILE A 153 7.43 7.41 10.33
CA ILE A 153 8.49 6.65 9.69
C ILE A 153 9.82 7.40 9.87
N PRO A 154 10.53 7.22 10.98
CA PRO A 154 11.74 7.98 11.28
C PRO A 154 12.95 7.54 10.46
N THR A 155 12.96 6.30 9.97
CA THR A 155 14.07 5.70 9.21
C THR A 155 13.54 4.84 8.08
N ILE A 156 14.04 5.02 6.87
CA ILE A 156 13.71 4.19 5.70
C ILE A 156 14.94 3.42 5.20
N LEU A 157 16.11 4.01 5.29
CA LEU A 157 17.38 3.41 4.93
C LEU A 157 18.30 3.31 6.14
N GLU A 158 19.07 2.23 6.20
CA GLU A 158 20.10 1.99 7.24
C GLU A 158 21.50 2.27 6.70
N ASP A 159 21.69 2.10 5.39
CA ASP A 159 22.94 2.31 4.70
C ASP A 159 22.73 2.78 3.24
N LEU A 160 23.79 3.29 2.66
CA LEU A 160 23.95 3.55 1.23
C LEU A 160 25.24 2.89 0.77
N ASP A 161 25.16 2.05 -0.26
CA ASP A 161 26.34 1.41 -0.84
C ASP A 161 27.17 2.43 -1.63
N ASP A 162 28.47 2.26 -1.68
CA ASP A 162 29.41 3.19 -2.35
C ASP A 162 29.14 3.35 -3.86
N ASP A 163 28.50 2.40 -4.50
CA ASP A 163 28.12 2.39 -5.91
C ASP A 163 26.68 2.85 -6.16
N THR A 164 25.95 3.28 -5.12
CA THR A 164 24.60 3.80 -5.23
C THR A 164 24.56 5.03 -6.13
N VAL A 165 23.74 4.98 -7.18
CA VAL A 165 23.53 6.07 -8.15
C VAL A 165 22.19 6.73 -8.01
N SER A 166 21.16 5.93 -7.75
CA SER A 166 19.80 6.45 -7.54
C SER A 166 19.02 5.61 -6.55
N VAL A 167 18.21 6.28 -5.73
CA VAL A 167 17.32 5.65 -4.75
C VAL A 167 15.93 6.23 -4.91
N LEU A 168 14.99 5.34 -5.17
CA LEU A 168 13.57 5.66 -5.21
C LEU A 168 12.99 5.42 -3.81
N VAL A 169 12.61 6.49 -3.15
CA VAL A 169 12.09 6.48 -1.77
C VAL A 169 10.60 6.70 -1.79
N ASN A 170 9.89 5.78 -1.20
CA ASN A 170 8.46 5.82 -1.06
C ASN A 170 8.04 5.57 0.40
N ALA A 171 7.30 6.51 0.98
CA ALA A 171 6.74 6.37 2.31
C ALA A 171 5.27 6.77 2.29
N ILE A 172 4.42 5.99 2.94
CA ILE A 172 3.00 6.26 2.99
C ILE A 172 2.44 6.08 4.39
N TYR A 173 1.54 6.99 4.72
CA TYR A 173 0.81 7.06 5.96
C TYR A 173 -0.66 7.34 5.68
N PHE A 174 -1.54 6.57 6.33
CA PHE A 174 -2.98 6.73 6.25
C PHE A 174 -3.57 6.98 7.64
N ASN A 175 -4.42 8.00 7.74
CA ASN A 175 -5.19 8.30 8.95
C ASN A 175 -6.65 8.55 8.58
N GLY A 176 -7.55 7.70 9.08
CA GLY A 176 -8.98 7.79 8.82
C GLY A 176 -9.78 7.30 10.02
N LYS A 177 -10.78 8.08 10.44
CA LYS A 177 -11.74 7.65 11.46
C LYS A 177 -12.81 6.77 10.84
N TRP A 178 -13.28 5.77 11.59
CA TRP A 178 -14.44 4.99 11.16
C TRP A 178 -15.68 5.87 10.97
N GLU A 179 -16.55 5.54 10.01
CA GLU A 179 -17.87 6.15 9.89
C GLU A 179 -18.65 6.01 11.19
N ASN A 180 -18.47 4.89 11.84
CA ASN A 180 -19.04 4.60 13.15
C ASN A 180 -17.96 3.94 14.01
N PRO A 181 -17.48 4.60 15.08
CA PRO A 181 -16.44 4.07 15.95
C PRO A 181 -16.81 2.73 16.59
N PHE A 182 -15.81 1.89 16.77
CA PHE A 182 -15.90 0.63 17.50
C PHE A 182 -15.80 0.88 19.01
N LYS A 183 -15.97 -0.19 19.78
CA LYS A 183 -15.68 -0.23 21.20
C LYS A 183 -14.64 -1.29 21.47
N THR A 184 -13.70 -1.01 22.35
CA THR A 184 -12.79 -2.04 22.85
C THR A 184 -13.60 -3.12 23.57
N THR A 185 -13.31 -4.39 23.29
CA THR A 185 -13.94 -5.51 24.00
C THR A 185 -13.52 -5.53 25.46
N PRO A 186 -14.41 -5.89 26.39
CA PRO A 186 -14.08 -5.94 27.82
C PRO A 186 -13.08 -7.04 28.18
N VAL A 187 -12.95 -8.06 27.30
CA VAL A 187 -12.04 -9.19 27.46
C VAL A 187 -11.20 -9.28 26.19
N PRO A 188 -9.89 -9.53 26.29
CA PRO A 188 -9.06 -9.81 25.12
C PRO A 188 -9.61 -10.97 24.30
N MET A 189 -9.36 -10.93 22.98
CA MET A 189 -9.71 -11.98 22.04
C MET A 189 -8.61 -13.05 22.05
N GLN A 190 -8.99 -14.32 22.02
CA GLN A 190 -8.08 -15.39 21.66
C GLN A 190 -7.88 -15.38 20.15
N PHE A 191 -6.67 -15.07 19.70
CA PHE A 191 -6.29 -15.07 18.29
C PHE A 191 -5.44 -16.29 17.99
N TYR A 192 -5.90 -17.13 17.07
CA TYR A 192 -5.28 -18.41 16.73
C TYR A 192 -4.27 -18.20 15.61
N LEU A 193 -2.98 -18.25 15.93
CA LEU A 193 -1.89 -18.24 14.95
C LEU A 193 -1.91 -19.53 14.10
N LYS A 194 -2.28 -20.65 14.75
CA LYS A 194 -2.50 -21.99 14.20
C LYS A 194 -3.60 -22.67 15.02
N PRO A 195 -4.13 -23.84 14.58
CA PRO A 195 -5.20 -24.52 15.30
C PRO A 195 -4.96 -24.75 16.80
N GLU A 196 -3.71 -25.02 17.20
CA GLU A 196 -3.35 -25.33 18.59
C GLU A 196 -2.50 -24.23 19.26
N GLU A 197 -2.27 -23.10 18.57
CA GLU A 197 -1.44 -21.99 19.07
C GLU A 197 -2.23 -20.68 19.02
N SER A 198 -2.53 -20.11 20.19
CA SER A 198 -3.25 -18.84 20.28
C SER A 198 -2.56 -17.86 21.21
N ILE A 199 -2.83 -16.59 20.97
CA ILE A 199 -2.40 -15.46 21.81
C ILE A 199 -3.60 -14.62 22.20
N GLU A 200 -3.52 -13.95 23.37
CA GLU A 200 -4.51 -12.97 23.77
C GLU A 200 -4.18 -11.60 23.19
N VAL A 201 -5.12 -11.00 22.46
CA VAL A 201 -4.94 -9.69 21.84
C VAL A 201 -6.10 -8.75 22.17
N PRO A 202 -5.86 -7.45 22.30
CA PRO A 202 -6.94 -6.48 22.44
C PRO A 202 -7.76 -6.46 21.14
N ALA A 203 -9.08 -6.41 21.29
CA ALA A 203 -9.99 -6.41 20.15
C ALA A 203 -11.00 -5.26 20.23
N ILE A 204 -11.60 -4.96 19.11
CA ILE A 204 -12.65 -3.96 18.96
C ILE A 204 -13.90 -4.61 18.35
N GLN A 205 -15.07 -4.17 18.82
CA GLN A 205 -16.34 -4.74 18.42
C GLN A 205 -17.36 -3.65 18.08
N ARG A 206 -18.14 -3.91 17.06
CA ARG A 206 -19.32 -3.10 16.74
C ARG A 206 -20.37 -3.90 15.99
N LYS A 207 -21.60 -3.85 16.48
CA LYS A 207 -22.78 -4.32 15.77
C LYS A 207 -23.36 -3.19 14.91
N GLY A 208 -23.57 -3.43 13.61
CA GLY A 208 -24.06 -2.44 12.69
C GLY A 208 -24.47 -3.02 11.33
N LYS A 209 -24.79 -2.12 10.39
CA LYS A 209 -25.02 -2.50 8.99
C LYS A 209 -23.72 -2.36 8.22
N TYR A 210 -23.34 -3.43 7.53
CA TYR A 210 -22.15 -3.51 6.71
C TYR A 210 -22.47 -4.21 5.40
N ARG A 211 -21.73 -3.89 4.34
CA ARG A 211 -21.66 -4.74 3.17
C ARG A 211 -20.89 -5.99 3.58
N TYR A 212 -21.50 -7.14 3.35
CA TYR A 212 -21.04 -8.41 3.88
C TYR A 212 -21.35 -9.54 2.91
N PHE A 213 -20.38 -10.44 2.77
CA PHE A 213 -20.51 -11.68 2.01
C PHE A 213 -19.94 -12.83 2.82
N GLU A 214 -20.53 -13.99 2.69
CA GLU A 214 -19.99 -15.25 3.18
C GLU A 214 -20.38 -16.41 2.28
N ASP A 215 -19.48 -17.37 2.16
CA ASP A 215 -19.70 -18.67 1.57
C ASP A 215 -19.04 -19.76 2.42
N GLU A 216 -18.81 -20.95 1.86
CA GLU A 216 -18.20 -22.08 2.56
C GLU A 216 -16.69 -21.85 2.82
N THR A 217 -16.05 -20.93 2.12
CA THR A 217 -14.59 -20.70 2.14
C THR A 217 -14.18 -19.43 2.89
N VAL A 218 -14.98 -18.35 2.81
CA VAL A 218 -14.60 -17.03 3.30
C VAL A 218 -15.77 -16.22 3.85
N GLN A 219 -15.46 -15.34 4.79
CA GLN A 219 -16.29 -14.20 5.18
C GLN A 219 -15.59 -12.91 4.75
N ILE A 220 -16.33 -11.98 4.13
CA ILE A 220 -15.81 -10.67 3.72
C ILE A 220 -16.69 -9.58 4.30
N VAL A 221 -16.09 -8.58 4.95
CA VAL A 221 -16.78 -7.42 5.49
C VAL A 221 -16.13 -6.13 4.99
N GLU A 222 -16.96 -5.14 4.63
CA GLU A 222 -16.52 -3.79 4.30
C GLU A 222 -16.83 -2.85 5.47
N ILE A 223 -15.78 -2.24 6.05
CA ILE A 223 -15.86 -1.30 7.16
C ILE A 223 -15.56 0.11 6.62
N PRO A 224 -16.56 0.99 6.50
CA PRO A 224 -16.36 2.31 5.93
C PRO A 224 -15.67 3.27 6.90
N TYR A 225 -14.76 4.09 6.37
CA TYR A 225 -14.26 5.29 7.03
C TYR A 225 -15.27 6.43 6.91
N LYS A 226 -15.08 7.46 7.74
CA LYS A 226 -15.91 8.66 7.75
C LYS A 226 -15.97 9.27 6.34
N GLY A 227 -17.17 9.71 5.93
CA GLY A 227 -17.42 10.18 4.57
C GLY A 227 -17.68 9.07 3.55
N LYS A 228 -17.39 7.80 3.86
CA LYS A 228 -17.63 6.59 3.05
C LYS A 228 -16.94 6.56 1.68
N GLU A 229 -15.99 7.44 1.46
CA GLU A 229 -15.14 7.43 0.26
C GLU A 229 -14.14 6.28 0.30
N PHE A 230 -13.69 5.92 1.50
CA PHE A 230 -12.71 4.86 1.77
C PHE A 230 -13.31 3.79 2.65
N SER A 231 -12.83 2.57 2.49
CA SER A 231 -13.21 1.42 3.34
C SER A 231 -12.03 0.49 3.58
N LEU A 232 -12.04 -0.15 4.77
CA LEU A 232 -11.23 -1.32 5.04
C LEU A 232 -12.06 -2.55 4.70
N ILE A 233 -11.57 -3.39 3.81
CA ILE A 233 -12.16 -4.67 3.45
C ILE A 233 -11.34 -5.75 4.17
N ILE A 234 -12.00 -6.65 4.88
CA ILE A 234 -11.35 -7.79 5.54
C ILE A 234 -11.95 -9.06 4.99
N ALA A 235 -11.07 -9.96 4.52
CA ALA A 235 -11.42 -11.30 4.09
C ALA A 235 -10.85 -12.31 5.10
N LEU A 236 -11.75 -13.03 5.77
CA LEU A 236 -11.45 -14.01 6.82
C LEU A 236 -11.73 -15.42 6.27
N PRO A 237 -10.73 -16.31 6.17
CA PRO A 237 -10.93 -17.71 5.82
C PRO A 237 -11.88 -18.41 6.80
N ARG A 238 -12.67 -19.37 6.32
CA ARG A 238 -13.55 -20.21 7.19
C ARG A 238 -12.77 -21.30 7.90
N GLU A 239 -11.83 -21.90 7.22
CA GLU A 239 -10.92 -22.86 7.82
C GLU A 239 -9.76 -22.09 8.47
N ASN A 240 -9.15 -22.68 9.50
CA ASN A 240 -7.89 -22.15 10.05
C ASN A 240 -6.84 -22.20 8.94
N GLY A 241 -6.85 -21.17 8.11
CA GLY A 241 -6.18 -21.14 6.84
C GLY A 241 -4.67 -21.19 7.00
N LEU A 242 -4.07 -22.15 6.33
CA LEU A 242 -2.67 -22.04 5.95
C LEU A 242 -2.51 -20.78 5.11
N PRO A 243 -1.41 -20.06 5.21
CA PRO A 243 -1.16 -18.85 4.44
C PRO A 243 -1.37 -18.95 2.91
N SER A 244 -1.15 -20.13 2.32
CA SER A 244 -1.44 -20.42 0.91
C SER A 244 -2.92 -20.27 0.54
N THR A 245 -3.82 -20.50 1.50
CA THR A 245 -5.27 -20.38 1.30
C THR A 245 -5.71 -18.91 1.26
N LEU A 246 -4.97 -18.02 1.90
CA LEU A 246 -5.29 -16.58 1.93
C LEU A 246 -5.14 -15.93 0.55
N GLU A 247 -4.21 -16.42 -0.29
CA GLU A 247 -4.03 -15.92 -1.66
C GLU A 247 -5.21 -16.27 -2.57
N GLU A 248 -5.86 -17.41 -2.36
CA GLU A 248 -6.98 -17.88 -3.16
C GLU A 248 -8.31 -17.23 -2.75
N ILE A 249 -8.41 -16.78 -1.51
CA ILE A 249 -9.65 -16.31 -0.88
C ILE A 249 -9.96 -14.84 -1.23
N PHE A 250 -8.95 -14.05 -1.57
CA PHE A 250 -9.17 -12.65 -1.95
C PHE A 250 -9.21 -12.51 -3.48
N PRO A 251 -10.30 -12.94 -4.13
CA PRO A 251 -10.40 -12.80 -5.58
C PRO A 251 -10.40 -11.33 -5.97
N VAL A 252 -9.79 -11.03 -7.10
CA VAL A 252 -9.73 -9.68 -7.67
C VAL A 252 -11.12 -9.02 -7.77
N ASP A 253 -12.18 -9.82 -7.85
CA ASP A 253 -13.58 -9.39 -8.02
C ASP A 253 -14.48 -9.61 -6.79
N TYR A 254 -13.93 -9.51 -5.57
CA TYR A 254 -14.75 -9.65 -4.36
C TYR A 254 -15.81 -8.54 -4.22
N GLN A 255 -15.65 -7.42 -4.90
CA GLN A 255 -16.59 -6.29 -4.80
C GLN A 255 -17.96 -6.61 -5.39
N SER A 256 -18.01 -7.43 -6.43
CA SER A 256 -19.28 -7.91 -6.98
C SER A 256 -20.08 -8.76 -5.98
N LYS A 257 -19.38 -9.37 -5.02
CA LYS A 257 -19.98 -10.20 -3.95
C LYS A 257 -20.52 -9.36 -2.79
N LEU A 258 -20.03 -8.14 -2.61
CA LEU A 258 -20.48 -7.20 -1.57
C LEU A 258 -21.65 -6.34 -2.06
N ASP A 259 -22.77 -6.95 -2.46
CA ASP A 259 -23.91 -6.30 -3.12
C ASP A 259 -24.93 -5.68 -2.16
N ARG A 260 -24.95 -6.11 -0.90
CA ARG A 260 -25.99 -5.72 0.07
C ARG A 260 -25.45 -5.39 1.45
N GLU A 261 -26.13 -4.48 2.12
CA GLU A 261 -25.90 -4.19 3.55
C GLU A 261 -26.80 -5.09 4.42
N VAL A 262 -26.19 -5.78 5.37
CA VAL A 262 -26.86 -6.62 6.35
C VAL A 262 -26.41 -6.27 7.77
N GLU A 263 -27.14 -6.70 8.78
CA GLU A 263 -26.75 -6.51 10.18
C GLU A 263 -25.67 -7.53 10.56
N VAL A 264 -24.48 -7.05 10.90
CA VAL A 264 -23.32 -7.86 11.27
C VAL A 264 -22.79 -7.41 12.62
N ASP A 265 -22.43 -8.36 13.47
CA ASP A 265 -21.63 -8.11 14.68
C ASP A 265 -20.17 -8.36 14.33
N VAL A 266 -19.42 -7.28 14.14
CA VAL A 266 -18.02 -7.30 13.69
C VAL A 266 -17.10 -7.19 14.90
N THR A 267 -16.22 -8.18 15.08
CA THR A 267 -15.15 -8.16 16.06
C THR A 267 -13.82 -8.44 15.36
N ILE A 268 -12.86 -7.54 15.51
CA ILE A 268 -11.53 -7.64 14.92
C ILE A 268 -10.45 -7.33 15.97
N PRO A 269 -9.25 -7.89 15.87
CA PRO A 269 -8.14 -7.50 16.74
C PRO A 269 -7.75 -6.05 16.46
N LYS A 270 -7.20 -5.35 17.46
CA LYS A 270 -6.37 -4.18 17.22
C LYS A 270 -5.05 -4.66 16.64
N PHE A 271 -4.57 -4.01 15.60
CA PHE A 271 -3.28 -4.38 15.02
C PHE A 271 -2.52 -3.15 14.51
N LYS A 272 -1.21 -3.26 14.59
CA LYS A 272 -0.27 -2.26 14.11
C LYS A 272 0.78 -2.96 13.27
N ILE A 273 0.91 -2.54 12.02
CA ILE A 273 1.91 -3.08 11.10
C ILE A 273 2.79 -1.96 10.59
N GLU A 274 4.09 -2.16 10.71
CA GLU A 274 5.13 -1.39 10.04
C GLU A 274 5.84 -2.33 9.09
N SER A 275 5.91 -1.97 7.81
CA SER A 275 6.50 -2.79 6.78
C SER A 275 7.54 -2.00 6.02
N LYS A 276 8.73 -2.59 5.82
CA LYS A 276 9.78 -2.09 4.92
C LYS A 276 9.98 -3.13 3.82
N ILE A 277 9.77 -2.73 2.58
CA ILE A 277 9.91 -3.59 1.42
C ILE A 277 10.98 -3.02 0.51
N ASP A 278 12.00 -3.81 0.21
CA ASP A 278 12.91 -3.56 -0.90
C ASP A 278 12.32 -4.20 -2.16
N PHE A 279 11.82 -3.35 -3.04
CA PHE A 279 11.21 -3.77 -4.29
C PHE A 279 12.22 -4.16 -5.36
N THR A 280 13.51 -3.89 -5.17
CA THR A 280 14.55 -4.10 -6.19
C THR A 280 14.55 -5.55 -6.69
N SER A 281 14.66 -6.51 -5.77
CA SER A 281 14.65 -7.94 -6.11
C SER A 281 13.30 -8.41 -6.63
N ILE A 282 12.21 -7.91 -6.09
CA ILE A 282 10.84 -8.26 -6.50
C ILE A 282 10.58 -7.83 -7.94
N LEU A 283 10.94 -6.60 -8.29
CA LEU A 283 10.77 -6.07 -9.64
C LEU A 283 11.64 -6.81 -10.66
N GLN A 284 12.87 -7.20 -10.27
CA GLN A 284 13.73 -8.04 -11.09
C GLN A 284 13.13 -9.43 -11.30
N GLU A 285 12.59 -10.07 -10.27
CA GLU A 285 11.89 -11.37 -10.37
C GLU A 285 10.65 -11.27 -11.28
N MET A 286 9.95 -10.13 -11.26
CA MET A 286 8.82 -9.86 -12.16
C MET A 286 9.24 -9.60 -13.61
N GLY A 287 10.54 -9.44 -13.90
CA GLY A 287 11.07 -9.23 -15.24
C GLY A 287 11.55 -7.81 -15.58
N MET A 288 11.60 -6.90 -14.58
CA MET A 288 12.19 -5.56 -14.75
C MET A 288 13.69 -5.64 -14.41
N THR A 289 14.50 -6.15 -15.31
CA THR A 289 15.94 -6.38 -15.08
C THR A 289 16.82 -5.27 -15.61
N THR A 290 16.51 -4.77 -16.80
CA THR A 290 17.32 -3.77 -17.49
C THR A 290 17.40 -2.46 -16.71
N ALA A 291 16.31 -2.04 -16.08
CA ALA A 291 16.24 -0.80 -15.27
C ALA A 291 17.25 -0.76 -14.11
N PHE A 292 17.69 -1.93 -13.62
CA PHE A 292 18.63 -2.10 -12.51
C PHE A 292 20.07 -2.44 -12.98
N SER A 293 20.32 -2.44 -14.28
CA SER A 293 21.59 -2.83 -14.88
C SER A 293 22.32 -1.66 -15.52
N GLY A 294 23.59 -1.88 -15.90
CA GLY A 294 24.36 -0.91 -16.70
C GLY A 294 23.81 -0.66 -18.12
N GLU A 295 22.80 -1.44 -18.56
CA GLU A 295 22.15 -1.30 -19.86
C GLU A 295 20.86 -0.45 -19.78
N ALA A 296 20.55 0.10 -18.59
CA ALA A 296 19.38 0.94 -18.37
C ALA A 296 19.40 2.18 -19.26
N ASP A 297 18.32 2.44 -19.95
CA ASP A 297 18.13 3.64 -20.76
C ASP A 297 17.11 4.59 -20.10
N PHE A 298 17.62 5.49 -19.28
CA PHE A 298 16.89 6.60 -18.67
C PHE A 298 17.28 7.95 -19.28
N SER A 299 17.69 7.96 -20.56
CA SER A 299 18.12 9.17 -21.26
C SER A 299 17.07 10.29 -21.30
N GLY A 300 15.79 9.95 -21.12
CA GLY A 300 14.71 10.96 -21.01
C GLY A 300 14.67 11.71 -19.68
N LEU A 301 15.37 11.22 -18.64
CA LEU A 301 15.44 11.87 -17.33
C LEU A 301 16.68 12.75 -17.18
N ILE A 302 17.75 12.46 -17.92
CA ILE A 302 19.11 12.95 -17.65
C ILE A 302 19.48 14.02 -18.66
N ASP A 303 20.00 15.15 -18.17
CA ASP A 303 20.59 16.19 -19.02
C ASP A 303 21.81 15.60 -19.75
N PRO A 304 21.87 15.70 -21.10
CA PRO A 304 23.04 15.23 -21.85
C PRO A 304 24.39 15.83 -21.45
N LYS A 305 24.36 16.95 -20.71
CA LYS A 305 25.54 17.61 -20.14
C LYS A 305 25.90 17.10 -18.74
N SER A 306 25.21 16.09 -18.25
CA SER A 306 25.51 15.45 -16.98
C SER A 306 26.90 14.80 -17.02
N VAL A 307 27.64 14.83 -15.90
CA VAL A 307 28.93 14.13 -15.76
C VAL A 307 28.72 12.63 -15.93
N ARG A 308 27.62 12.12 -15.33
CA ARG A 308 27.21 10.73 -15.45
C ARG A 308 25.90 10.64 -16.21
N THR A 309 25.93 10.00 -17.36
CA THR A 309 24.78 9.84 -18.25
C THR A 309 24.18 8.43 -18.21
N ASN A 310 24.98 7.42 -17.81
CA ASN A 310 24.47 6.06 -17.62
C ASN A 310 24.03 5.88 -16.17
N VAL A 311 22.73 5.87 -15.96
CA VAL A 311 22.09 5.78 -14.63
C VAL A 311 21.15 4.60 -14.59
N ALA A 312 21.36 3.73 -13.63
CA ALA A 312 20.43 2.65 -13.29
C ALA A 312 19.74 2.95 -11.96
N ILE A 313 18.60 2.32 -11.72
CA ILE A 313 17.96 2.32 -10.40
C ILE A 313 18.81 1.44 -9.49
N SER A 314 19.32 1.96 -8.37
CA SER A 314 20.08 1.18 -7.41
C SER A 314 19.16 0.51 -6.39
N LYS A 315 18.19 1.25 -5.83
CA LYS A 315 17.25 0.75 -4.82
C LYS A 315 15.84 1.34 -5.03
N VAL A 316 14.81 0.54 -4.78
CA VAL A 316 13.42 0.97 -4.69
C VAL A 316 12.88 0.53 -3.34
N ILE A 317 12.71 1.47 -2.42
CA ILE A 317 12.34 1.17 -1.04
C ILE A 317 10.98 1.78 -0.73
N GLN A 318 10.07 0.95 -0.23
CA GLN A 318 8.81 1.39 0.36
C GLN A 318 8.79 1.13 1.85
N LYS A 319 8.30 2.09 2.63
CA LYS A 319 7.95 1.90 4.02
C LYS A 319 6.51 2.33 4.26
N CYS A 320 5.73 1.44 4.86
CA CYS A 320 4.31 1.61 5.15
C CYS A 320 4.05 1.48 6.64
N PHE A 321 3.02 2.16 7.10
CA PHE A 321 2.55 2.10 8.47
C PHE A 321 1.01 2.10 8.50
N ILE A 322 0.42 1.19 9.28
CA ILE A 322 -1.01 1.14 9.58
C ILE A 322 -1.22 0.80 11.06
N ASP A 323 -2.15 1.50 11.71
CA ASP A 323 -2.56 1.25 13.11
C ASP A 323 -4.10 1.25 13.18
N VAL A 324 -4.68 0.08 13.39
CA VAL A 324 -6.14 -0.13 13.41
C VAL A 324 -6.62 -0.27 14.84
N ASN A 325 -7.47 0.67 15.25
CA ASN A 325 -8.02 0.77 16.59
C ASN A 325 -9.52 1.14 16.62
N GLU A 326 -10.09 1.41 17.78
CA GLU A 326 -11.53 1.68 17.95
C GLU A 326 -12.03 2.94 17.24
N GLU A 327 -11.20 3.95 17.08
CA GLU A 327 -11.58 5.23 16.47
C GLU A 327 -11.45 5.20 14.94
N GLY A 328 -10.56 4.33 14.42
CA GLY A 328 -10.21 4.28 13.01
C GLY A 328 -8.85 3.65 12.77
N THR A 329 -8.25 4.07 11.68
CA THR A 329 -6.83 3.86 11.44
C THR A 329 -6.12 5.13 11.86
N GLU A 330 -5.30 5.01 12.92
CA GLU A 330 -4.54 6.05 13.58
C GLU A 330 -5.33 7.29 14.05
N ALA A 331 -6.23 7.11 15.02
CA ALA A 331 -6.89 8.21 15.73
C ALA A 331 -6.58 8.18 17.23
N ALA A 332 -6.37 9.37 17.81
CA ALA A 332 -6.23 9.51 19.25
C ALA A 332 -7.61 9.50 19.94
N ALA A 333 -7.72 8.74 21.04
CA ALA A 333 -8.98 8.44 21.72
C ALA A 333 -9.71 9.67 22.28
N ALA A 334 -11.01 9.78 21.97
CA ALA A 334 -11.96 10.63 22.66
C ALA A 334 -13.25 9.83 22.90
N THR A 335 -13.48 9.39 24.14
CA THR A 335 -14.60 8.50 24.50
C THR A 335 -15.87 9.31 24.77
N ALA A 336 -16.92 9.13 23.97
CA ALA A 336 -18.28 9.54 24.27
C ALA A 336 -19.24 8.35 24.21
N VAL A 337 -19.72 7.88 25.34
CA VAL A 337 -20.69 6.77 25.45
C VAL A 337 -22.11 7.29 25.21
N LYS A 338 -22.77 6.85 24.17
CA LYS A 338 -24.21 7.06 23.94
C LYS A 338 -24.94 5.71 24.07
N MET A 339 -25.78 5.56 25.10
CA MET A 339 -26.63 4.38 25.30
C MET A 339 -27.74 4.34 24.25
N ILE A 340 -27.91 3.21 23.58
CA ILE A 340 -29.02 2.97 22.63
C ILE A 340 -29.88 1.82 23.13
N LYS A 341 -31.21 2.03 23.07
CA LYS A 341 -32.24 1.07 23.49
C LYS A 341 -32.21 -0.21 22.66
N LYS A 342 -32.35 -1.36 23.34
CA LYS A 342 -32.56 -2.68 22.72
C LYS A 342 -33.77 -2.68 21.79
N LYS A 343 -33.57 -3.06 20.52
CA LYS A 343 -34.59 -3.42 19.56
C LYS A 343 -34.51 -4.93 19.29
N CYS A 344 -35.67 -5.51 19.05
CA CYS A 344 -35.96 -6.91 18.77
C CYS A 344 -34.87 -7.65 17.98
N MET A 345 -34.56 -8.90 18.37
CA MET A 345 -33.58 -9.76 17.71
C MET A 345 -33.96 -10.02 16.25
N LYS A 346 -33.35 -9.31 15.31
CA LYS A 346 -33.17 -9.76 13.94
C LYS A 346 -31.92 -10.63 13.93
N TYR A 347 -31.94 -11.71 13.17
CA TYR A 347 -30.76 -12.52 12.90
C TYR A 347 -29.65 -11.58 12.39
N SER A 348 -28.54 -11.53 13.11
CA SER A 348 -27.33 -10.81 12.69
C SER A 348 -26.26 -11.82 12.33
N PHE A 349 -25.52 -11.53 11.25
CA PHE A 349 -24.32 -12.27 10.94
C PHE A 349 -23.24 -11.97 11.98
N ILE A 350 -22.29 -12.89 12.16
CA ILE A 350 -21.13 -12.72 13.06
C ILE A 350 -19.88 -12.77 12.20
N PHE A 351 -19.09 -11.71 12.29
CA PHE A 351 -17.75 -11.64 11.73
C PHE A 351 -16.76 -11.52 12.88
N TYR A 352 -16.00 -12.59 13.15
CA TYR A 352 -15.10 -12.68 14.29
C TYR A 352 -13.70 -13.07 13.81
N ALA A 353 -12.85 -12.06 13.57
CA ALA A 353 -11.51 -12.24 12.97
C ALA A 353 -10.48 -12.68 14.02
N ASN A 354 -10.59 -13.91 14.48
CA ASN A 354 -9.73 -14.50 15.50
C ASN A 354 -8.64 -15.43 14.96
N GLN A 355 -8.33 -15.35 13.69
CA GLN A 355 -7.30 -16.09 13.00
C GLN A 355 -6.73 -15.26 11.85
N PRO A 356 -5.62 -15.66 11.17
CA PRO A 356 -5.05 -14.90 10.08
C PRO A 356 -6.05 -14.50 9.01
N PHE A 357 -5.97 -13.24 8.58
CA PHE A 357 -6.86 -12.66 7.58
C PHE A 357 -6.11 -11.74 6.63
N ILE A 358 -6.70 -11.50 5.45
CA ILE A 358 -6.23 -10.51 4.48
C ILE A 358 -7.08 -9.25 4.60
N PHE A 359 -6.48 -8.11 4.31
CA PHE A 359 -7.21 -6.84 4.24
C PHE A 359 -6.78 -6.00 3.04
N GLN A 360 -7.70 -5.15 2.60
CA GLN A 360 -7.43 -4.07 1.65
C GLN A 360 -8.06 -2.78 2.16
N LEU A 361 -7.34 -1.67 2.02
CA LEU A 361 -7.88 -0.34 2.16
C LEU A 361 -8.07 0.23 0.76
N ILE A 362 -9.31 0.57 0.43
CA ILE A 362 -9.68 1.01 -0.92
C ILE A 362 -10.32 2.41 -0.92
N GLU A 363 -10.14 3.13 -2.02
CA GLU A 363 -11.04 4.21 -2.41
C GLU A 363 -12.17 3.59 -3.26
N LYS A 364 -13.43 3.83 -2.86
CA LYS A 364 -14.58 3.06 -3.34
C LYS A 364 -15.05 3.44 -4.74
N GLN A 365 -14.99 4.71 -5.10
CA GLN A 365 -15.56 5.20 -6.35
C GLN A 365 -14.78 4.67 -7.56
N LYS A 366 -13.47 4.59 -7.44
CA LYS A 366 -12.58 4.09 -8.49
C LYS A 366 -12.20 2.63 -8.29
N ASN A 367 -12.51 2.07 -7.13
CA ASN A 367 -12.05 0.74 -6.74
C ASN A 367 -10.52 0.61 -6.75
N ILE A 368 -9.82 1.64 -6.29
CA ILE A 368 -8.37 1.58 -6.22
C ILE A 368 -7.90 1.06 -4.86
N VAL A 369 -7.01 0.08 -4.90
CA VAL A 369 -6.34 -0.44 -3.71
C VAL A 369 -5.21 0.51 -3.31
N LEU A 370 -5.35 1.11 -2.12
CA LEU A 370 -4.31 1.96 -1.52
C LEU A 370 -3.34 1.14 -0.70
N PHE A 371 -3.87 0.28 0.16
CA PHE A 371 -3.08 -0.66 0.94
C PHE A 371 -3.65 -2.06 0.81
N MET A 372 -2.78 -3.03 0.86
CA MET A 372 -3.16 -4.42 1.00
C MET A 372 -2.14 -5.16 1.85
N GLY A 373 -2.60 -6.22 2.50
CA GLY A 373 -1.74 -7.01 3.36
C GLY A 373 -2.48 -8.10 4.08
N ASN A 374 -1.78 -8.72 5.00
CA ASN A 374 -2.33 -9.74 5.88
C ASN A 374 -1.93 -9.48 7.34
N VAL A 375 -2.70 -10.07 8.24
CA VAL A 375 -2.41 -10.12 9.66
C VAL A 375 -2.27 -11.58 10.05
N PHE A 376 -1.06 -12.05 10.26
CA PHE A 376 -0.77 -13.36 10.83
C PHE A 376 -0.68 -13.27 12.36
N SER A 377 -0.17 -12.16 12.88
CA SER A 377 -0.09 -11.87 14.31
C SER A 377 -0.38 -10.39 14.52
N PRO A 378 -1.49 -10.06 15.17
CA PRO A 378 -1.86 -8.68 15.48
C PRO A 378 -0.88 -7.95 16.38
#